data_11f1c97f833b9bbae731882fe9e3426e
#
_entry.id   11f1c97f833b9bbae731882fe9e3426e
#
_cell.length_a   1.000
_cell.length_b   1.000
_cell.length_c   1.000
_cell.angle_alpha   90.00
_cell.angle_beta   90.00
_cell.angle_gamma   90.00
#
_symmetry.space_group_name_H-M   'P 1'
#
loop_
_entity.id
_entity.type
_entity.pdbx_description
1 polymer ?
#
loop_
_entity_poly.entity_id
_entity_poly.type
_entity_poly.pdbx_seq_one_letter_code
_entity_poly.pdbx_strand_id
1 'polypeptide(L)'
;LRGNGGGLTSAAVSALGAFSGEGDLIYFVDQDGESTAQRYSGKDLTDKPAIVLMDSGSASASEIFAGGVLGTGSGIVIGTRSYGKGVAQVLYDESNCPYLHGDAVKVTAYRFYCAGGNTTDRIGVVPTLYIPQDQAVAAARLLSGEKTKDSAYLRLVLNGCDFYIDIPAAKESSSAALEAILTALTPDAELYWGENGGETKLTLAQAREKCGFAASSAL
;
A
#
# COMPACT_ATOMS: atom_id res chain seq x y z
N LEU A 1 -8.95 -1.73 1.47
CA LEU A 1 -8.94 -1.54 2.93
C LEU A 1 -9.59 -0.23 3.37
N ARG A 2 -10.22 0.51 2.46
CA ARG A 2 -10.91 1.79 2.78
C ARG A 2 -12.00 1.56 3.82
N GLY A 3 -12.02 2.40 4.87
CA GLY A 3 -12.95 2.31 5.99
C GLY A 3 -12.78 1.07 6.89
N ASN A 4 -11.74 0.27 6.69
CA ASN A 4 -11.50 -0.95 7.48
C ASN A 4 -10.66 -0.63 8.72
N GLY A 5 -11.29 -0.64 9.89
CA GLY A 5 -10.67 -0.36 11.19
C GLY A 5 -9.67 -1.43 11.68
N GLY A 6 -9.43 -2.47 10.90
CA GLY A 6 -8.52 -3.56 11.24
C GLY A 6 -9.22 -4.79 11.81
N GLY A 7 -8.49 -5.60 12.56
CA GLY A 7 -8.96 -6.87 13.12
C GLY A 7 -7.78 -7.65 13.71
N LEU A 8 -7.75 -8.95 13.43
CA LEU A 8 -6.70 -9.85 13.91
C LEU A 8 -5.37 -9.59 13.18
N THR A 9 -4.30 -9.42 13.93
CA THR A 9 -2.93 -9.23 13.39
C THR A 9 -2.47 -10.45 12.61
N SER A 10 -2.82 -11.66 13.06
CA SER A 10 -2.52 -12.90 12.35
C SER A 10 -3.16 -12.98 10.96
N ALA A 11 -4.37 -12.45 10.80
CA ALA A 11 -5.03 -12.37 9.49
C ALA A 11 -4.30 -11.40 8.55
N ALA A 12 -3.84 -10.25 9.07
CA ALA A 12 -3.04 -9.31 8.28
C ALA A 12 -1.71 -9.93 7.84
N VAL A 13 -1.01 -10.64 8.74
CA VAL A 13 0.24 -11.35 8.43
C VAL A 13 0.03 -12.43 7.38
N SER A 14 -1.03 -13.24 7.51
CA SER A 14 -1.34 -14.28 6.51
C SER A 14 -1.68 -13.68 5.14
N ALA A 15 -2.46 -12.59 5.12
CA ALA A 15 -2.79 -11.91 3.89
C ALA A 15 -1.56 -11.25 3.24
N LEU A 16 -0.69 -10.60 4.03
CA LEU A 16 0.54 -10.00 3.54
C LEU A 16 1.49 -11.06 2.96
N GLY A 17 1.66 -12.18 3.67
CA GLY A 17 2.51 -13.30 3.24
C GLY A 17 2.10 -13.91 1.91
N ALA A 18 0.81 -13.80 1.54
CA ALA A 18 0.34 -14.23 0.22
C ALA A 18 0.95 -13.43 -0.94
N PHE A 19 1.44 -12.21 -0.68
CA PHE A 19 2.10 -11.34 -1.66
C PHE A 19 3.62 -11.27 -1.47
N SER A 20 4.09 -11.31 -0.23
CA SER A 20 5.52 -11.11 0.10
C SER A 20 6.30 -12.41 0.26
N GLY A 21 5.62 -13.54 0.41
CA GLY A 21 6.25 -14.82 0.74
C GLY A 21 6.68 -14.92 2.20
N GLU A 22 7.56 -15.88 2.49
CA GLU A 22 8.06 -16.20 3.83
C GLU A 22 8.88 -15.05 4.43
N GLY A 23 8.63 -14.75 5.70
CA GLY A 23 9.38 -13.71 6.41
C GLY A 23 8.75 -13.29 7.73
N ASP A 24 9.49 -12.47 8.48
CA ASP A 24 8.99 -11.77 9.66
C ASP A 24 8.30 -10.48 9.19
N LEU A 25 6.97 -10.46 9.29
CA LEU A 25 6.13 -9.46 8.62
C LEU A 25 5.64 -8.35 9.55
N ILE A 26 5.70 -8.58 10.88
CA ILE A 26 5.39 -7.59 11.90
C ILE A 26 6.21 -7.87 13.16
N TYR A 27 6.58 -6.80 13.85
CA TYR A 27 7.29 -6.85 15.12
C TYR A 27 6.45 -6.15 16.19
N PHE A 28 6.30 -6.78 17.35
CA PHE A 28 5.68 -6.21 18.54
C PHE A 28 6.76 -5.89 19.56
N VAL A 29 6.78 -4.67 20.01
CA VAL A 29 7.72 -4.21 21.06
C VAL A 29 6.89 -3.86 22.29
N ASP A 30 7.21 -4.48 23.42
CA ASP A 30 6.57 -4.23 24.72
C ASP A 30 7.13 -3.00 25.45
N GLN A 31 6.68 -2.79 26.68
CA GLN A 31 7.12 -1.66 27.53
C GLN A 31 8.59 -1.76 27.96
N ASP A 32 9.15 -2.97 27.99
CA ASP A 32 10.54 -3.24 28.41
C ASP A 32 11.50 -3.19 27.21
N GLY A 33 10.96 -2.99 25.99
CA GLY A 33 11.71 -2.93 24.74
C GLY A 33 11.98 -4.30 24.11
N GLU A 34 11.40 -5.37 24.66
CA GLU A 34 11.52 -6.71 24.09
C GLU A 34 10.69 -6.82 22.81
N SER A 35 11.30 -7.38 21.78
CA SER A 35 10.70 -7.50 20.45
C SER A 35 10.33 -8.93 20.13
N THR A 36 9.09 -9.13 19.67
CA THR A 36 8.59 -10.42 19.18
C THR A 36 8.08 -10.27 17.76
N ALA A 37 8.55 -11.11 16.83
CA ALA A 37 8.09 -11.11 15.45
C ALA A 37 6.90 -12.07 15.24
N GLN A 38 5.98 -11.69 14.35
CA GLN A 38 5.04 -12.63 13.73
C GLN A 38 5.54 -12.97 12.32
N ARG A 39 5.84 -14.26 12.14
CA ARG A 39 6.37 -14.81 10.90
C ARG A 39 5.28 -15.44 10.04
N TYR A 40 5.38 -15.24 8.75
CA TYR A 40 4.68 -16.05 7.75
C TYR A 40 5.67 -17.12 7.21
N SER A 41 5.24 -18.39 7.19
CA SER A 41 6.10 -19.53 6.78
C SER A 41 5.60 -20.18 5.49
N GLY A 42 4.60 -19.59 4.83
CA GLY A 42 4.08 -20.06 3.56
C GLY A 42 4.82 -19.48 2.37
N LYS A 43 4.46 -19.97 1.19
CA LYS A 43 4.90 -19.34 -0.07
C LYS A 43 3.99 -18.18 -0.42
N ASP A 44 4.50 -17.26 -1.22
CA ASP A 44 3.69 -16.31 -1.97
C ASP A 44 2.72 -17.05 -2.91
N LEU A 45 1.54 -16.48 -3.06
CA LEU A 45 0.48 -17.04 -3.92
C LEU A 45 0.41 -16.37 -5.28
N THR A 46 1.15 -15.29 -5.47
CA THR A 46 1.16 -14.48 -6.70
C THR A 46 2.49 -13.74 -6.84
N ASP A 47 2.95 -13.62 -8.07
CA ASP A 47 4.06 -12.76 -8.48
C ASP A 47 3.61 -11.33 -8.87
N LYS A 48 2.30 -11.09 -8.88
CA LYS A 48 1.75 -9.76 -9.19
C LYS A 48 1.79 -8.84 -7.97
N PRO A 49 2.21 -7.58 -8.12
CA PRO A 49 2.24 -6.63 -7.02
C PRO A 49 0.84 -6.29 -6.51
N ALA A 50 0.71 -6.13 -5.21
CA ALA A 50 -0.52 -5.70 -4.57
C ALA A 50 -0.79 -4.21 -4.85
N ILE A 51 -2.05 -3.85 -5.16
CA ILE A 51 -2.52 -2.46 -5.17
C ILE A 51 -3.51 -2.30 -4.02
N VAL A 52 -3.09 -1.60 -2.97
CA VAL A 52 -3.88 -1.42 -1.74
C VAL A 52 -4.57 -0.07 -1.75
N LEU A 53 -5.90 -0.07 -1.67
CA LEU A 53 -6.69 1.15 -1.48
C LEU A 53 -6.90 1.43 0.01
N MET A 54 -6.58 2.64 0.46
CA MET A 54 -6.60 3.03 1.87
C MET A 54 -7.14 4.45 2.06
N ASP A 55 -7.68 4.72 3.24
CA ASP A 55 -8.15 6.04 3.66
C ASP A 55 -7.98 6.27 5.17
N SER A 56 -8.44 7.42 5.66
CA SER A 56 -8.35 7.80 7.08
C SER A 56 -9.17 6.89 8.02
N GLY A 57 -10.09 6.07 7.51
CA GLY A 57 -10.81 5.05 8.27
C GLY A 57 -10.08 3.72 8.34
N SER A 58 -8.99 3.55 7.60
CA SER A 58 -8.16 2.34 7.64
C SER A 58 -7.23 2.38 8.85
N ALA A 59 -7.29 1.35 9.72
CA ALA A 59 -6.55 1.37 10.98
C ALA A 59 -6.03 -0.02 11.39
N SER A 60 -5.03 -0.05 12.29
CA SER A 60 -4.57 -1.26 12.99
C SER A 60 -4.12 -2.37 12.01
N ALA A 61 -4.76 -3.56 12.00
CA ALA A 61 -4.40 -4.67 11.10
C ALA A 61 -4.42 -4.30 9.61
N SER A 62 -5.26 -3.34 9.20
CA SER A 62 -5.22 -2.78 7.84
C SER A 62 -3.94 -2.00 7.57
N GLU A 63 -3.43 -1.31 8.60
CA GLU A 63 -2.16 -0.57 8.52
C GLU A 63 -0.96 -1.51 8.55
N ILE A 64 -1.05 -2.63 9.29
CA ILE A 64 -0.04 -3.70 9.27
C ILE A 64 0.09 -4.25 7.86
N PHE A 65 -1.04 -4.58 7.22
CA PHE A 65 -1.03 -5.10 5.85
C PHE A 65 -0.45 -4.08 4.86
N ALA A 66 -0.98 -2.85 4.86
CA ALA A 66 -0.54 -1.83 3.91
C ALA A 66 0.90 -1.37 4.13
N GLY A 67 1.30 -1.15 5.41
CA GLY A 67 2.67 -0.83 5.76
C GLY A 67 3.64 -1.96 5.46
N GLY A 68 3.19 -3.21 5.63
CA GLY A 68 3.93 -4.40 5.26
C GLY A 68 4.13 -4.53 3.74
N VAL A 69 3.10 -4.27 2.93
CA VAL A 69 3.20 -4.23 1.45
C VAL A 69 4.26 -3.22 1.00
N LEU A 70 4.28 -2.03 1.63
CA LEU A 70 5.31 -1.03 1.33
C LEU A 70 6.71 -1.48 1.79
N GLY A 71 6.81 -2.04 3.00
CA GLY A 71 8.08 -2.42 3.59
C GLY A 71 8.74 -3.64 2.96
N THR A 72 7.95 -4.54 2.36
CA THR A 72 8.45 -5.72 1.64
C THR A 72 8.67 -5.47 0.14
N GLY A 73 8.25 -4.31 -0.38
CA GLY A 73 8.28 -4.06 -1.82
C GLY A 73 7.30 -4.93 -2.62
N SER A 74 6.28 -5.51 -1.98
CA SER A 74 5.33 -6.41 -2.65
C SER A 74 4.15 -5.69 -3.31
N GLY A 75 4.18 -4.35 -3.38
CA GLY A 75 3.15 -3.55 -4.02
C GLY A 75 3.14 -2.09 -3.59
N ILE A 76 2.02 -1.44 -3.82
CA ILE A 76 1.80 0.00 -3.55
C ILE A 76 0.52 0.26 -2.77
N VAL A 77 0.46 1.43 -2.15
CA VAL A 77 -0.72 1.98 -1.49
C VAL A 77 -1.21 3.21 -2.25
N ILE A 78 -2.50 3.27 -2.54
CA ILE A 78 -3.18 4.38 -3.21
C ILE A 78 -4.29 4.91 -2.31
N GLY A 79 -4.45 6.21 -2.26
CA GLY A 79 -5.53 6.88 -1.52
C GLY A 79 -5.04 7.99 -0.63
N THR A 80 -5.53 8.05 0.59
CA THR A 80 -5.13 9.05 1.58
C THR A 80 -4.48 8.37 2.78
N ARG A 81 -3.79 9.17 3.62
CA ARG A 81 -3.14 8.68 4.84
C ARG A 81 -4.12 7.93 5.73
N SER A 82 -3.69 6.81 6.31
CA SER A 82 -4.47 6.01 7.24
C SER A 82 -4.60 6.65 8.64
N TYR A 83 -5.32 6.00 9.53
CA TYR A 83 -5.67 6.50 10.86
C TYR A 83 -4.45 6.72 11.78
N GLY A 84 -3.48 5.80 11.79
CA GLY A 84 -2.30 5.89 12.65
C GLY A 84 -2.43 5.13 13.97
N LYS A 85 -3.09 3.97 13.97
CA LYS A 85 -3.10 3.08 15.15
C LYS A 85 -1.93 2.09 15.07
N GLY A 86 -0.80 2.46 15.69
CA GLY A 86 0.42 1.64 15.74
C GLY A 86 0.60 0.84 17.03
N VAL A 87 -0.48 0.61 17.79
CA VAL A 87 -0.46 -0.13 19.04
C VAL A 87 -1.38 -1.36 19.02
N ALA A 88 -0.97 -2.41 19.73
CA ALA A 88 -1.75 -3.63 19.92
C ALA A 88 -2.19 -3.74 21.38
N GLN A 89 -3.41 -4.27 21.58
CA GLN A 89 -4.04 -4.42 22.88
C GLN A 89 -4.25 -5.87 23.20
N VAL A 90 -4.07 -6.25 24.45
CA VAL A 90 -4.41 -7.55 25.01
C VAL A 90 -5.72 -7.41 25.80
N LEU A 91 -6.62 -8.32 25.57
CA LEU A 91 -7.83 -8.49 26.38
C LEU A 91 -7.53 -9.46 27.51
N TYR A 92 -7.67 -9.02 28.74
CA TYR A 92 -7.66 -9.85 29.93
C TYR A 92 -9.11 -10.06 30.38
N ASP A 93 -9.48 -11.30 30.59
CA ASP A 93 -10.76 -11.73 31.14
C ASP A 93 -10.54 -12.89 32.11
N GLU A 94 -11.61 -13.44 32.65
CA GLU A 94 -11.55 -14.53 33.65
C GLU A 94 -10.81 -15.78 33.14
N SER A 95 -10.79 -16.02 31.82
CA SER A 95 -10.12 -17.18 31.21
C SER A 95 -8.60 -17.11 31.25
N ASN A 96 -8.03 -15.89 31.21
CA ASN A 96 -6.58 -15.66 31.24
C ASN A 96 -6.11 -14.82 32.43
N CYS A 97 -7.06 -14.25 33.21
CA CYS A 97 -6.81 -13.55 34.48
C CYS A 97 -7.93 -13.82 35.49
N PRO A 98 -7.86 -14.91 36.26
CA PRO A 98 -8.93 -15.36 37.15
C PRO A 98 -9.36 -14.35 38.23
N TYR A 99 -8.56 -13.31 38.48
CA TYR A 99 -8.87 -12.25 39.44
C TYR A 99 -9.92 -11.25 38.95
N LEU A 100 -10.32 -11.32 37.69
CA LEU A 100 -11.27 -10.38 37.09
C LEU A 100 -12.75 -10.71 37.38
N HIS A 101 -13.05 -11.92 37.91
CA HIS A 101 -14.38 -12.32 38.39
C HIS A 101 -15.55 -11.94 37.45
N GLY A 102 -15.40 -12.20 36.16
CA GLY A 102 -16.41 -11.90 35.13
C GLY A 102 -16.24 -10.53 34.46
N ASP A 103 -15.34 -9.69 34.93
CA ASP A 103 -14.96 -8.45 34.25
C ASP A 103 -13.93 -8.71 33.13
N ALA A 104 -13.74 -7.71 32.27
CA ALA A 104 -12.71 -7.76 31.24
C ALA A 104 -11.99 -6.42 31.13
N VAL A 105 -10.66 -6.46 30.98
CA VAL A 105 -9.81 -5.27 30.84
C VAL A 105 -9.00 -5.35 29.57
N LYS A 106 -9.08 -4.31 28.76
CA LYS A 106 -8.30 -4.17 27.52
C LYS A 106 -7.13 -3.24 27.73
N VAL A 107 -5.90 -3.79 27.68
CA VAL A 107 -4.66 -3.07 27.98
C VAL A 107 -3.85 -2.91 26.71
N THR A 108 -3.34 -1.70 26.43
CA THR A 108 -2.33 -1.49 25.40
C THR A 108 -1.01 -2.06 25.90
N ALA A 109 -0.55 -3.15 25.27
CA ALA A 109 0.62 -3.90 25.70
C ALA A 109 1.83 -3.73 24.77
N TYR A 110 1.58 -3.45 23.48
CA TYR A 110 2.63 -3.44 22.48
C TYR A 110 2.51 -2.24 21.55
N ARG A 111 3.65 -1.75 21.06
CA ARG A 111 3.76 -0.99 19.82
C ARG A 111 4.15 -1.96 18.71
N PHE A 112 3.56 -1.82 17.53
CA PHE A 112 3.95 -2.64 16.39
C PHE A 112 4.73 -1.86 15.33
N TYR A 113 5.55 -2.60 14.61
CA TYR A 113 6.33 -2.13 13.47
C TYR A 113 6.08 -3.07 12.29
N CYS A 114 5.78 -2.50 11.13
CA CYS A 114 5.58 -3.27 9.90
C CYS A 114 6.92 -3.86 9.38
N ALA A 115 6.87 -4.79 8.47
CA ALA A 115 8.04 -5.20 7.71
C ALA A 115 8.77 -3.95 7.16
N GLY A 116 10.11 -3.95 7.22
CA GLY A 116 10.90 -2.76 6.93
C GLY A 116 11.10 -1.80 8.12
N GLY A 117 10.55 -2.11 9.31
CA GLY A 117 10.83 -1.41 10.56
C GLY A 117 10.03 -0.10 10.78
N ASN A 118 9.08 0.22 9.93
CA ASN A 118 8.28 1.44 10.05
C ASN A 118 7.10 1.24 11.01
N THR A 119 6.88 2.20 11.92
CA THR A 119 5.67 2.26 12.74
C THR A 119 4.60 3.12 12.07
N THR A 120 3.34 2.77 12.31
CA THR A 120 2.18 3.58 11.91
C THR A 120 1.64 4.43 13.06
N ASP A 121 2.22 4.29 14.26
CA ASP A 121 1.71 4.94 15.47
C ASP A 121 1.69 6.46 15.34
N ARG A 122 0.48 7.06 15.41
CA ARG A 122 0.20 8.50 15.27
C ARG A 122 0.57 9.11 13.92
N ILE A 123 1.19 8.31 13.03
CA ILE A 123 1.64 8.79 11.71
C ILE A 123 0.71 8.30 10.62
N GLY A 124 0.23 7.05 10.72
CA GLY A 124 -0.48 6.35 9.66
C GLY A 124 0.45 5.86 8.55
N VAL A 125 -0.11 5.08 7.65
CA VAL A 125 0.56 4.70 6.40
C VAL A 125 0.41 5.85 5.42
N VAL A 126 1.54 6.31 4.87
CA VAL A 126 1.57 7.31 3.79
C VAL A 126 1.46 6.55 2.47
N PRO A 127 0.47 6.85 1.62
CA PRO A 127 0.31 6.14 0.35
C PRO A 127 1.46 6.45 -0.61
N THR A 128 1.78 5.48 -1.49
CA THR A 128 2.71 5.67 -2.62
C THR A 128 2.18 6.72 -3.59
N LEU A 129 0.86 6.67 -3.84
CA LEU A 129 0.17 7.66 -4.66
C LEU A 129 -0.96 8.30 -3.82
N TYR A 130 -0.78 9.57 -3.49
CA TYR A 130 -1.82 10.34 -2.79
C TYR A 130 -2.89 10.76 -3.78
N ILE A 131 -3.97 9.99 -3.84
CA ILE A 131 -5.08 10.19 -4.77
C ILE A 131 -6.39 10.30 -3.98
N PRO A 132 -7.25 11.30 -4.24
CA PRO A 132 -8.56 11.42 -3.63
C PRO A 132 -9.42 10.16 -3.80
N GLN A 133 -10.27 9.88 -2.82
CA GLN A 133 -10.99 8.60 -2.73
C GLN A 133 -11.95 8.34 -3.90
N ASP A 134 -12.54 9.37 -4.46
CA ASP A 134 -13.41 9.32 -5.63
C ASP A 134 -12.69 8.86 -6.90
N GLN A 135 -11.36 9.07 -6.99
CA GLN A 135 -10.52 8.69 -8.12
C GLN A 135 -9.67 7.44 -7.86
N ALA A 136 -9.48 7.05 -6.59
CA ALA A 136 -8.55 5.99 -6.20
C ALA A 136 -8.87 4.62 -6.84
N VAL A 137 -10.15 4.27 -6.98
CA VAL A 137 -10.56 2.99 -7.62
C VAL A 137 -10.26 3.01 -9.11
N ALA A 138 -10.54 4.11 -9.80
CA ALA A 138 -10.25 4.24 -11.22
C ALA A 138 -8.73 4.22 -11.47
N ALA A 139 -7.94 4.90 -10.64
CA ALA A 139 -6.48 4.87 -10.69
C ALA A 139 -5.93 3.46 -10.48
N ALA A 140 -6.43 2.71 -9.48
CA ALA A 140 -6.02 1.34 -9.26
C ALA A 140 -6.33 0.43 -10.46
N ARG A 141 -7.49 0.60 -11.11
CA ARG A 141 -7.84 -0.14 -12.32
C ARG A 141 -6.90 0.16 -13.49
N LEU A 142 -6.50 1.41 -13.67
CA LEU A 142 -5.54 1.77 -14.71
C LEU A 142 -4.16 1.13 -14.45
N LEU A 143 -3.70 1.11 -13.20
CA LEU A 143 -2.41 0.53 -12.80
C LEU A 143 -2.40 -1.01 -12.79
N SER A 144 -3.57 -1.66 -12.80
CA SER A 144 -3.67 -3.12 -12.91
C SER A 144 -3.58 -3.65 -14.34
N GLY A 145 -3.29 -2.78 -15.32
CA GLY A 145 -3.10 -3.16 -16.71
C GLY A 145 -1.89 -4.06 -16.93
N GLU A 146 -1.87 -4.71 -18.07
CA GLU A 146 -0.74 -5.52 -18.52
C GLU A 146 0.01 -4.79 -19.64
N LYS A 147 1.28 -5.19 -19.83
CA LYS A 147 2.07 -4.69 -20.95
C LYS A 147 1.41 -5.05 -22.27
N THR A 148 1.02 -4.03 -23.04
CA THR A 148 0.40 -4.23 -24.37
C THR A 148 1.46 -4.21 -25.47
N LYS A 149 1.21 -4.96 -26.55
CA LYS A 149 2.07 -4.94 -27.76
C LYS A 149 1.52 -4.04 -28.85
N ASP A 150 0.21 -3.81 -28.82
CA ASP A 150 -0.55 -3.21 -29.93
C ASP A 150 -0.95 -1.75 -29.68
N SER A 151 -0.69 -1.23 -28.48
CA SER A 151 -0.99 0.15 -28.10
C SER A 151 0.16 0.80 -27.34
N ALA A 152 0.21 2.13 -27.35
CA ALA A 152 1.13 2.88 -26.52
C ALA A 152 0.78 2.72 -25.03
N TYR A 153 1.78 2.45 -24.20
CA TYR A 153 1.60 2.30 -22.76
C TYR A 153 2.61 3.13 -21.98
N LEU A 154 2.27 3.45 -20.74
CA LEU A 154 3.17 4.03 -19.76
C LEU A 154 3.53 2.96 -18.73
N ARG A 155 4.81 2.67 -18.54
CA ARG A 155 5.32 1.87 -17.44
C ARG A 155 5.81 2.78 -16.34
N LEU A 156 5.38 2.50 -15.12
CA LEU A 156 5.77 3.18 -13.90
C LEU A 156 6.49 2.17 -12.98
N VAL A 157 7.63 2.54 -12.44
CA VAL A 157 8.29 1.76 -11.39
C VAL A 157 7.96 2.42 -10.05
N LEU A 158 7.15 1.76 -9.26
CA LEU A 158 6.67 2.26 -7.95
C LEU A 158 6.97 1.23 -6.88
N ASN A 159 7.67 1.62 -5.83
CA ASN A 159 8.11 0.74 -4.74
C ASN A 159 8.80 -0.55 -5.24
N GLY A 160 9.60 -0.44 -6.31
CA GLY A 160 10.30 -1.57 -6.92
C GLY A 160 9.45 -2.48 -7.82
N CYS A 161 8.16 -2.18 -8.00
CA CYS A 161 7.25 -2.94 -8.84
C CYS A 161 6.93 -2.20 -10.15
N ASP A 162 6.77 -2.97 -11.23
CA ASP A 162 6.34 -2.44 -12.53
C ASP A 162 4.81 -2.41 -12.62
N PHE A 163 4.29 -1.24 -13.06
CA PHE A 163 2.87 -1.05 -13.37
C PHE A 163 2.73 -0.53 -14.80
N TYR A 164 1.72 -1.01 -15.51
CA TYR A 164 1.50 -0.67 -16.91
C TYR A 164 0.14 -0.03 -17.11
N ILE A 165 0.11 1.12 -17.80
CA ILE A 165 -1.13 1.81 -18.17
C ILE A 165 -1.23 1.83 -19.68
N ASP A 166 -2.27 1.20 -20.25
CA ASP A 166 -2.63 1.36 -21.65
C ASP A 166 -3.18 2.78 -21.86
N ILE A 167 -2.48 3.59 -22.63
CA ILE A 167 -2.81 5.04 -22.74
C ILE A 167 -4.07 5.30 -23.54
N PRO A 168 -4.32 4.70 -24.70
CA PRO A 168 -5.61 4.84 -25.38
C PRO A 168 -6.79 4.44 -24.52
N ALA A 169 -6.74 3.27 -23.87
CA ALA A 169 -7.81 2.78 -23.00
C ALA A 169 -8.00 3.66 -21.77
N ALA A 170 -6.91 4.19 -21.16
CA ALA A 170 -6.98 5.07 -20.03
C ALA A 170 -7.63 6.43 -20.37
N LYS A 171 -7.33 6.98 -21.54
CA LYS A 171 -7.93 8.24 -22.02
C LYS A 171 -9.43 8.10 -22.28
N GLU A 172 -9.85 6.94 -22.79
CA GLU A 172 -11.26 6.66 -23.06
C GLU A 172 -12.04 6.37 -21.77
N SER A 173 -11.49 5.54 -20.87
CA SER A 173 -12.22 5.08 -19.68
C SER A 173 -12.16 6.05 -18.51
N SER A 174 -11.02 6.69 -18.23
CA SER A 174 -10.85 7.61 -17.11
C SER A 174 -9.61 8.51 -17.25
N SER A 175 -9.70 9.52 -18.10
CA SER A 175 -8.65 10.54 -18.27
C SER A 175 -8.33 11.27 -16.94
N ALA A 176 -9.34 11.52 -16.09
CA ALA A 176 -9.14 12.14 -14.79
C ALA A 176 -8.30 11.29 -13.84
N ALA A 177 -8.49 9.95 -13.84
CA ALA A 177 -7.67 9.07 -13.01
C ALA A 177 -6.22 8.97 -13.54
N LEU A 178 -6.02 9.00 -14.85
CA LEU A 178 -4.69 9.07 -15.45
C LEU A 178 -3.97 10.36 -15.03
N GLU A 179 -4.67 11.49 -15.08
CA GLU A 179 -4.13 12.78 -14.63
C GLU A 179 -3.81 12.77 -13.13
N ALA A 180 -4.68 12.18 -12.31
CA ALA A 180 -4.46 12.04 -10.86
C ALA A 180 -3.22 11.20 -10.55
N ILE A 181 -3.00 10.09 -11.26
CA ILE A 181 -1.78 9.28 -11.14
C ILE A 181 -0.55 10.15 -11.45
N LEU A 182 -0.52 10.79 -12.61
CA LEU A 182 0.62 11.62 -13.03
C LEU A 182 0.87 12.81 -12.10
N THR A 183 -0.18 13.33 -11.45
CA THR A 183 -0.08 14.43 -10.48
C THR A 183 0.45 13.94 -9.13
N ALA A 184 0.14 12.71 -8.74
CA ALA A 184 0.60 12.11 -7.49
C ALA A 184 2.06 11.61 -7.54
N LEU A 185 2.66 11.52 -8.73
CA LEU A 185 4.05 11.10 -8.89
C LEU A 185 5.02 12.21 -8.45
N THR A 186 6.14 11.79 -7.86
CA THR A 186 7.27 12.68 -7.57
C THR A 186 8.11 12.92 -8.83
N PRO A 187 8.89 14.04 -8.92
CA PRO A 187 9.69 14.35 -10.11
C PRO A 187 10.76 13.31 -10.44
N ASP A 188 11.19 12.52 -9.46
CA ASP A 188 12.19 11.44 -9.57
C ASP A 188 11.57 10.06 -9.88
N ALA A 189 10.24 9.99 -10.12
CA ALA A 189 9.58 8.76 -10.50
C ALA A 189 10.17 8.17 -11.78
N GLU A 190 10.35 6.85 -11.79
CA GLU A 190 10.82 6.14 -12.98
C GLU A 190 9.66 5.84 -13.94
N LEU A 191 9.73 6.47 -15.12
CA LEU A 191 8.69 6.44 -16.14
C LEU A 191 9.28 6.01 -17.47
N TYR A 192 8.56 5.13 -18.17
CA TYR A 192 8.96 4.66 -19.49
C TYR A 192 7.74 4.64 -20.43
N TRP A 193 7.93 5.20 -21.61
CA TRP A 193 6.94 5.12 -22.70
C TRP A 193 7.25 3.93 -23.58
N GLY A 194 6.29 3.02 -23.71
CA GLY A 194 6.36 1.87 -24.58
C GLY A 194 5.51 2.07 -25.83
N GLU A 195 6.11 1.87 -27.00
CA GLU A 195 5.45 1.94 -28.30
C GLU A 195 6.27 1.18 -29.34
N ASN A 196 5.59 0.50 -30.27
CA ASN A 196 6.23 -0.25 -31.35
C ASN A 196 7.33 -1.24 -30.92
N GLY A 197 7.15 -1.87 -29.74
CA GLY A 197 8.09 -2.85 -29.20
C GLY A 197 9.32 -2.29 -28.50
N GLY A 198 9.49 -0.97 -28.45
CA GLY A 198 10.56 -0.28 -27.71
C GLY A 198 10.05 0.44 -26.45
N GLU A 199 10.98 0.75 -25.54
CA GLU A 199 10.71 1.60 -24.36
C GLU A 199 11.69 2.77 -24.32
N THR A 200 11.21 3.95 -23.98
CA THR A 200 12.02 5.16 -23.79
C THR A 200 11.76 5.74 -22.41
N LYS A 201 12.80 5.97 -21.63
CA LYS A 201 12.69 6.64 -20.32
C LYS A 201 12.24 8.09 -20.52
N LEU A 202 11.28 8.54 -19.71
CA LEU A 202 10.73 9.89 -19.75
C LEU A 202 10.90 10.60 -18.42
N THR A 203 10.96 11.92 -18.48
CA THR A 203 10.67 12.76 -17.32
C THR A 203 9.16 12.83 -17.08
N LEU A 204 8.74 13.22 -15.87
CA LEU A 204 7.32 13.40 -15.57
C LEU A 204 6.66 14.43 -16.50
N ALA A 205 7.36 15.53 -16.83
CA ALA A 205 6.85 16.54 -17.75
C ALA A 205 6.59 15.96 -19.16
N GLN A 206 7.54 15.18 -19.68
CA GLN A 206 7.39 14.49 -20.97
C GLN A 206 6.25 13.47 -20.96
N ALA A 207 6.09 12.72 -19.85
CA ALA A 207 5.01 11.76 -19.71
C ALA A 207 3.64 12.48 -19.69
N ARG A 208 3.52 13.60 -18.97
CA ARG A 208 2.30 14.41 -18.97
C ARG A 208 1.96 14.92 -20.37
N GLU A 209 2.93 15.49 -21.08
CA GLU A 209 2.74 15.99 -22.45
C GLU A 209 2.28 14.87 -23.40
N LYS A 210 2.94 13.71 -23.39
CA LYS A 210 2.54 12.54 -24.22
C LYS A 210 1.13 12.03 -23.87
N CYS A 211 0.73 12.13 -22.62
CA CYS A 211 -0.62 11.83 -22.18
C CYS A 211 -1.65 12.93 -22.51
N GLY A 212 -1.22 14.09 -23.00
CA GLY A 212 -2.08 15.21 -23.39
C GLY A 212 -2.45 16.16 -22.25
N PHE A 213 -1.67 16.16 -21.16
CA PHE A 213 -1.82 17.08 -20.02
C PHE A 213 -0.75 18.18 -20.06
N ALA A 214 -1.10 19.36 -19.52
CA ALA A 214 -0.11 20.42 -19.39
C ALA A 214 1.09 19.96 -18.55
N ALA A 215 2.29 20.40 -18.90
CA ALA A 215 3.45 20.26 -18.04
C ALA A 215 3.09 20.91 -16.68
N SER A 216 3.23 20.16 -15.59
CA SER A 216 3.03 20.72 -14.25
C SER A 216 4.03 21.85 -14.08
N SER A 217 3.56 23.08 -13.89
CA SER A 217 4.43 24.12 -13.35
C SER A 217 4.85 23.65 -11.96
N ALA A 218 6.16 23.36 -11.80
CA ALA A 218 6.71 23.10 -10.48
C ALA A 218 6.32 24.25 -9.55
N LEU A 219 5.64 23.91 -8.44
CA LEU A 219 5.47 24.80 -7.30
C LEU A 219 6.77 24.83 -6.50
#